data_7019f9f3a56eece7002c44cc134d6820
#
_entry.id   7019f9f3a56eece7002c44cc134d6820
#
_cell.length_a   1.000
_cell.length_b   1.000
_cell.length_c   1.000
_cell.angle_alpha   90.00
_cell.angle_beta   90.00
_cell.angle_gamma   90.00
#
_symmetry.space_group_name_H-M   'P 1'
#
loop_
_entity.id
_entity.type
_entity.pdbx_description
1 polymer ?
#
loop_
_entity_poly.entity_id
_entity_poly.type
_entity_poly.pdbx_seq_one_letter_code
_entity_poly.pdbx_strand_id
1 'polypeptide(L)'
;VTIQEVSERGAQGGEMVLFEHEAEEGGHTCARAASLRGSNGRVGVFGISFQGSNTLLAAGEKPGALKAVAPAMIGWELDRDWAYENGAFAMRANIGWATQLAAETARLKGDYDAQQILFAASRGTSFNGRQPTVPAHDALLAKYSHYALWRDTPPGGSYWDSISPASRLSDI
;
A
#
# COMPACT_ATOMS: atom_id res chain seq x y z
N VAL A 1 -20.36 -3.07 9.80
CA VAL A 1 -19.12 -2.88 9.01
C VAL A 1 -18.33 -1.76 9.65
N THR A 2 -17.05 -1.99 9.88
CA THR A 2 -16.10 -0.99 10.36
C THR A 2 -15.11 -0.71 9.23
N ILE A 3 -14.80 0.56 9.01
CA ILE A 3 -13.76 1.01 8.08
C ILE A 3 -12.72 1.70 8.94
N GLN A 4 -11.46 1.35 8.77
CA GLN A 4 -10.34 1.97 9.45
C GLN A 4 -9.32 2.45 8.42
N GLU A 5 -8.84 3.67 8.61
CA GLU A 5 -7.68 4.19 7.87
C GLU A 5 -6.40 3.60 8.50
N VAL A 6 -5.42 3.31 7.67
CA VAL A 6 -4.07 2.97 8.15
C VAL A 6 -3.46 4.18 8.83
N SER A 7 -2.60 3.96 9.82
CA SER A 7 -1.86 5.04 10.47
C SER A 7 -1.15 5.89 9.44
N GLU A 8 -0.92 7.15 9.81
CA GLU A 8 -0.20 8.11 8.96
C GLU A 8 -0.97 8.58 7.73
N ARG A 9 -2.26 8.20 7.64
CA ARG A 9 -3.21 8.79 6.70
C ARG A 9 -4.36 9.47 7.43
N GLY A 10 -4.92 10.47 6.79
CA GLY A 10 -6.04 11.22 7.32
C GLY A 10 -5.66 12.08 8.52
N ALA A 11 -6.34 11.90 9.64
CA ALA A 11 -6.12 12.67 10.89
C ALA A 11 -5.03 12.08 11.79
N GLN A 12 -4.44 10.95 11.44
CA GLN A 12 -3.39 10.30 12.21
C GLN A 12 -2.01 10.79 11.74
N GLY A 13 -1.14 11.16 12.67
CA GLY A 13 0.22 11.60 12.38
C GLY A 13 1.15 10.42 12.06
N GLY A 14 2.31 10.71 11.48
CA GLY A 14 3.37 9.74 11.18
C GLY A 14 3.88 9.80 9.76
N GLU A 15 4.70 8.83 9.35
CA GLU A 15 5.19 8.69 8.00
C GLU A 15 4.61 7.43 7.35
N MET A 16 3.89 7.59 6.25
CA MET A 16 3.33 6.46 5.55
C MET A 16 4.40 5.75 4.73
N VAL A 17 4.71 4.53 5.11
CA VAL A 17 5.48 3.60 4.30
C VAL A 17 4.57 2.44 3.91
N LEU A 18 4.37 2.28 2.62
CA LEU A 18 3.35 1.39 2.06
C LEU A 18 3.63 -0.08 2.40
N PHE A 19 2.66 -0.77 2.98
CA PHE A 19 2.67 -2.16 3.43
C PHE A 19 3.57 -2.48 4.64
N GLU A 20 4.26 -1.53 5.25
CA GLU A 20 5.16 -1.81 6.38
C GLU A 20 4.42 -2.00 7.70
N HIS A 21 3.35 -1.25 7.92
CA HIS A 21 2.61 -1.25 9.19
C HIS A 21 1.27 -1.98 9.13
N GLU A 22 0.79 -2.29 7.93
CA GLU A 22 -0.56 -2.81 7.72
C GLU A 22 -0.82 -4.16 8.37
N ALA A 23 0.21 -4.98 8.55
CA ALA A 23 0.08 -6.26 9.24
C ALA A 23 -0.30 -6.06 10.71
N GLU A 24 0.53 -5.35 11.46
CA GLU A 24 0.33 -5.07 12.89
C GLU A 24 -0.96 -4.30 13.14
N GLU A 25 -1.20 -3.24 12.36
CA GLU A 25 -2.41 -2.44 12.47
C GLU A 25 -3.67 -3.22 12.14
N GLY A 26 -3.61 -4.08 11.15
CA GLY A 26 -4.70 -4.99 10.80
C GLY A 26 -5.02 -5.95 11.94
N GLY A 27 -4.00 -6.47 12.61
CA GLY A 27 -4.14 -7.29 13.82
C GLY A 27 -4.85 -6.55 14.95
N HIS A 28 -4.39 -5.34 15.25
CA HIS A 28 -5.02 -4.46 16.25
C HIS A 28 -6.47 -4.10 15.89
N THR A 29 -6.71 -3.82 14.60
CA THR A 29 -8.06 -3.53 14.10
C THR A 29 -9.02 -4.70 14.31
N CYS A 30 -8.57 -5.94 14.06
CA CYS A 30 -9.34 -7.14 14.31
C CYS A 30 -9.70 -7.28 15.80
N ALA A 31 -8.73 -7.07 16.69
CA ALA A 31 -8.96 -7.14 18.13
C ALA A 31 -9.97 -6.08 18.59
N ARG A 32 -9.82 -4.84 18.10
CA ARG A 32 -10.74 -3.74 18.39
C ARG A 32 -12.15 -4.02 17.87
N ALA A 33 -12.28 -4.48 16.62
CA ALA A 33 -13.58 -4.79 16.03
C ALA A 33 -14.32 -5.89 16.80
N ALA A 34 -13.59 -6.88 17.31
CA ALA A 34 -14.15 -7.93 18.14
C ALA A 34 -14.72 -7.42 19.48
N SER A 35 -14.16 -6.34 20.02
CA SER A 35 -14.57 -5.74 21.30
C SER A 35 -15.70 -4.71 21.18
N LEU A 36 -16.10 -4.34 19.97
CA LEU A 36 -17.15 -3.34 19.78
C LEU A 36 -18.49 -3.82 20.32
N ARG A 37 -19.29 -2.87 20.83
CA ARG A 37 -20.64 -3.15 21.29
C ARG A 37 -21.49 -3.77 20.16
N GLY A 38 -22.06 -4.91 20.40
CA GLY A 38 -22.84 -5.68 19.42
C GLY A 38 -22.01 -6.65 18.58
N SER A 39 -20.70 -6.72 18.77
CA SER A 39 -19.88 -7.77 18.20
C SER A 39 -20.09 -9.10 18.92
N ASN A 40 -20.02 -10.21 18.17
CA ASN A 40 -20.02 -11.57 18.74
C ASN A 40 -18.58 -12.08 18.97
N GLY A 41 -17.58 -11.20 18.91
CA GLY A 41 -16.17 -11.54 19.07
C GLY A 41 -15.50 -12.21 17.86
N ARG A 42 -16.22 -12.36 16.75
CA ARG A 42 -15.71 -12.97 15.50
C ARG A 42 -15.64 -11.91 14.41
N VAL A 43 -14.51 -11.82 13.74
CA VAL A 43 -14.22 -10.81 12.73
C VAL A 43 -13.95 -11.49 11.38
N GLY A 44 -14.54 -10.96 10.33
CA GLY A 44 -14.17 -11.22 8.95
C GLY A 44 -13.63 -9.93 8.33
N VAL A 45 -12.56 -10.00 7.56
CA VAL A 45 -12.03 -8.86 6.80
C VAL A 45 -12.09 -9.12 5.31
N PHE A 46 -12.35 -8.07 4.55
CA PHE A 46 -12.39 -8.14 3.10
C PHE A 46 -11.83 -6.85 2.50
N GLY A 47 -11.33 -6.93 1.29
CA GLY A 47 -10.83 -5.76 0.58
C GLY A 47 -10.42 -6.09 -0.85
N ILE A 48 -10.28 -5.05 -1.65
CA ILE A 48 -9.84 -5.14 -3.04
C ILE A 48 -8.53 -4.34 -3.21
N SER A 49 -7.63 -4.82 -4.07
CA SER A 49 -6.36 -4.15 -4.36
C SER A 49 -5.53 -3.96 -3.08
N PHE A 50 -5.08 -2.77 -2.76
CA PHE A 50 -4.33 -2.44 -1.54
C PHE A 50 -5.03 -2.96 -0.27
N GLN A 51 -6.33 -2.70 -0.12
CA GLN A 51 -7.09 -3.20 1.03
C GLN A 51 -7.17 -4.74 1.04
N GLY A 52 -7.16 -5.37 -0.14
CA GLY A 52 -7.10 -6.82 -0.25
C GLY A 52 -5.79 -7.39 0.29
N SER A 53 -4.65 -6.78 -0.05
CA SER A 53 -3.35 -7.15 0.51
C SER A 53 -3.32 -6.98 2.02
N ASN A 54 -3.88 -5.88 2.54
CA ASN A 54 -3.96 -5.63 3.98
C ASN A 54 -4.75 -6.71 4.74
N THR A 55 -5.76 -7.34 4.09
CA THR A 55 -6.49 -8.45 4.74
C THR A 55 -5.60 -9.66 4.99
N LEU A 56 -4.70 -9.96 4.06
CA LEU A 56 -3.77 -11.08 4.20
C LEU A 56 -2.61 -10.75 5.14
N LEU A 57 -2.09 -9.53 5.09
CA LEU A 57 -1.07 -9.07 6.03
C LEU A 57 -1.59 -9.15 7.47
N ALA A 58 -2.83 -8.67 7.70
CA ALA A 58 -3.49 -8.79 9.00
C ALA A 58 -3.69 -10.25 9.44
N ALA A 59 -3.99 -11.15 8.50
CA ALA A 59 -4.16 -12.57 8.81
C ALA A 59 -2.85 -13.23 9.23
N GLY A 60 -1.72 -12.80 8.66
CA GLY A 60 -0.39 -13.24 9.05
C GLY A 60 -0.04 -12.98 10.52
N GLU A 61 -0.65 -11.96 11.14
CA GLU A 61 -0.51 -11.68 12.59
C GLU A 61 -1.37 -12.63 13.47
N LYS A 62 -2.15 -13.52 12.87
CA LYS A 62 -2.99 -14.53 13.55
C LYS A 62 -3.89 -13.97 14.66
N PRO A 63 -4.60 -12.84 14.45
CA PRO A 63 -5.44 -12.29 15.50
C PRO A 63 -6.54 -13.26 15.87
N GLY A 64 -6.66 -13.64 17.14
CA GLY A 64 -7.57 -14.71 17.59
C GLY A 64 -9.03 -14.49 17.25
N ALA A 65 -9.45 -13.25 17.06
CA ALA A 65 -10.79 -12.88 16.64
C ALA A 65 -11.06 -13.08 15.14
N LEU A 66 -10.03 -13.07 14.29
CA LEU A 66 -10.16 -13.19 12.84
C LEU A 66 -10.59 -14.63 12.48
N LYS A 67 -11.63 -14.77 11.67
CA LYS A 67 -12.22 -16.06 11.29
C LYS A 67 -12.33 -16.24 9.78
N ALA A 68 -12.27 -15.18 9.01
CA ALA A 68 -12.34 -15.24 7.56
C ALA A 68 -11.67 -14.03 6.94
N VAL A 69 -11.06 -14.23 5.78
CA VAL A 69 -10.54 -13.17 4.91
C VAL A 69 -11.07 -13.36 3.50
N ALA A 70 -11.38 -12.25 2.83
CA ALA A 70 -11.82 -12.24 1.44
C ALA A 70 -11.05 -11.18 0.64
N PRO A 71 -9.78 -11.45 0.30
CA PRO A 71 -8.99 -10.57 -0.54
C PRO A 71 -9.41 -10.67 -2.01
N ALA A 72 -9.31 -9.58 -2.75
CA ALA A 72 -9.53 -9.56 -4.19
C ALA A 72 -8.52 -8.66 -4.90
N MET A 73 -8.09 -9.06 -6.10
CA MET A 73 -7.18 -8.30 -6.97
C MET A 73 -5.91 -7.85 -6.25
N ILE A 74 -5.20 -8.78 -5.67
CA ILE A 74 -3.96 -8.52 -4.91
C ILE A 74 -2.73 -9.05 -5.65
N GLY A 75 -1.54 -8.49 -5.33
CA GLY A 75 -0.26 -9.13 -5.55
C GLY A 75 0.02 -10.15 -4.46
N TRP A 76 0.57 -11.29 -4.82
CA TRP A 76 0.98 -12.32 -3.87
C TRP A 76 2.41 -12.10 -3.39
N GLU A 77 3.33 -11.96 -4.32
CA GLU A 77 4.70 -11.49 -4.13
C GLU A 77 4.79 -10.09 -4.73
N LEU A 78 4.86 -9.04 -3.89
CA LEU A 78 4.71 -7.67 -4.37
C LEU A 78 5.82 -7.23 -5.32
N ASP A 79 7.00 -7.83 -5.21
CA ASP A 79 8.09 -7.60 -6.16
C ASP A 79 7.80 -8.15 -7.56
N ARG A 80 7.07 -9.28 -7.67
CA ARG A 80 6.85 -9.98 -8.95
C ARG A 80 5.49 -9.73 -9.57
N ASP A 81 4.49 -9.53 -8.72
CA ASP A 81 3.09 -9.42 -9.14
C ASP A 81 2.60 -7.97 -9.21
N TRP A 82 3.39 -7.02 -8.70
CA TRP A 82 2.98 -5.62 -8.63
C TRP A 82 4.08 -4.65 -9.07
N ALA A 83 5.24 -4.65 -8.37
CA ALA A 83 6.30 -3.70 -8.66
C ALA A 83 7.04 -4.01 -9.95
N TYR A 84 7.27 -5.29 -10.21
CA TYR A 84 7.96 -5.77 -11.39
C TYR A 84 7.10 -6.79 -12.14
N GLU A 85 7.33 -6.90 -13.42
CA GLU A 85 6.75 -7.91 -14.32
C GLU A 85 7.87 -8.53 -15.14
N ASN A 86 8.07 -9.84 -15.01
CA ASN A 86 9.18 -10.56 -15.66
C ASN A 86 10.57 -9.92 -15.45
N GLY A 87 10.80 -9.38 -14.26
CA GLY A 87 12.06 -8.72 -13.88
C GLY A 87 12.21 -7.28 -14.36
N ALA A 88 11.25 -6.73 -15.09
CA ALA A 88 11.22 -5.33 -15.48
C ALA A 88 10.31 -4.52 -14.55
N PHE A 89 10.80 -3.40 -14.04
CA PHE A 89 9.98 -2.53 -13.19
C PHE A 89 8.75 -2.02 -13.95
N ALA A 90 7.56 -2.28 -13.42
CA ALA A 90 6.28 -1.90 -14.02
C ALA A 90 6.04 -0.39 -13.90
N MET A 91 6.92 0.38 -14.54
CA MET A 91 7.07 1.83 -14.38
C MET A 91 5.75 2.57 -14.53
N ARG A 92 4.97 2.27 -15.57
CA ARG A 92 3.72 2.99 -15.85
C ARG A 92 2.69 2.83 -14.74
N ALA A 93 2.51 1.61 -14.24
CA ALA A 93 1.56 1.32 -13.17
C ALA A 93 2.02 1.98 -11.87
N ASN A 94 3.29 1.83 -11.54
CA ASN A 94 3.86 2.37 -10.32
C ASN A 94 3.89 3.91 -10.30
N ILE A 95 4.28 4.57 -11.40
CA ILE A 95 4.24 6.04 -11.47
C ILE A 95 2.81 6.56 -11.30
N GLY A 96 1.84 5.98 -11.99
CA GLY A 96 0.45 6.43 -11.93
C GLY A 96 -0.10 6.40 -10.51
N TRP A 97 0.12 5.29 -9.81
CA TRP A 97 -0.32 5.12 -8.44
C TRP A 97 0.48 5.97 -7.46
N ALA A 98 1.81 5.95 -7.55
CA ALA A 98 2.68 6.75 -6.70
C ALA A 98 2.40 8.25 -6.80
N THR A 99 2.09 8.75 -8.00
CA THR A 99 1.77 10.17 -8.19
C THR A 99 0.48 10.57 -7.46
N GLN A 100 -0.53 9.69 -7.46
CA GLN A 100 -1.77 9.92 -6.72
C GLN A 100 -1.51 9.92 -5.19
N LEU A 101 -0.76 8.94 -4.71
CA LEU A 101 -0.41 8.84 -3.29
C LEU A 101 0.46 10.03 -2.85
N ALA A 102 1.44 10.42 -3.67
CA ALA A 102 2.31 11.55 -3.40
C ALA A 102 1.54 12.88 -3.32
N ALA A 103 0.57 13.10 -4.20
CA ALA A 103 -0.28 14.29 -4.15
C ALA A 103 -1.04 14.39 -2.83
N GLU A 104 -1.61 13.29 -2.38
CA GLU A 104 -2.33 13.25 -1.10
C GLU A 104 -1.38 13.41 0.09
N THR A 105 -0.22 12.75 0.07
CA THR A 105 0.79 12.89 1.11
C THR A 105 1.30 14.33 1.21
N ALA A 106 1.57 14.99 0.07
CA ALA A 106 1.96 16.40 0.04
C ALA A 106 0.88 17.29 0.66
N ARG A 107 -0.40 17.05 0.33
CA ARG A 107 -1.55 17.76 0.91
C ARG A 107 -1.58 17.63 2.44
N LEU A 108 -1.45 16.41 2.96
CA LEU A 108 -1.47 16.13 4.39
C LEU A 108 -0.29 16.79 5.13
N LYS A 109 0.86 16.90 4.46
CA LYS A 109 2.05 17.60 4.99
C LYS A 109 2.00 19.13 4.78
N GLY A 110 0.93 19.68 4.19
CA GLY A 110 0.74 21.11 3.97
C GLY A 110 1.55 21.68 2.80
N ASP A 111 2.19 20.83 1.97
CA ASP A 111 2.91 21.25 0.76
C ASP A 111 1.94 21.31 -0.42
N TYR A 112 1.16 22.38 -0.46
CA TYR A 112 0.11 22.56 -1.48
C TYR A 112 0.66 22.78 -2.89
N ASP A 113 1.86 23.33 -3.04
CA ASP A 113 2.52 23.52 -4.33
C ASP A 113 2.87 22.13 -4.92
N ALA A 114 3.54 21.30 -4.14
CA ALA A 114 3.83 19.92 -4.54
C ALA A 114 2.52 19.13 -4.83
N GLN A 115 1.50 19.29 -4.00
CA GLN A 115 0.19 18.67 -4.22
C GLN A 115 -0.41 19.03 -5.59
N GLN A 116 -0.43 20.31 -5.95
CA GLN A 116 -0.98 20.76 -7.24
C GLN A 116 -0.20 20.18 -8.43
N ILE A 117 1.13 20.19 -8.36
CA ILE A 117 2.01 19.64 -9.40
C ILE A 117 1.74 18.14 -9.57
N LEU A 118 1.74 17.38 -8.48
CA LEU A 118 1.54 15.95 -8.50
C LEU A 118 0.11 15.56 -8.92
N PHE A 119 -0.89 16.31 -8.48
CA PHE A 119 -2.28 16.09 -8.89
C PHE A 119 -2.50 16.35 -10.38
N ALA A 120 -1.88 17.39 -10.93
CA ALA A 120 -1.91 17.63 -12.37
C ALA A 120 -1.18 16.50 -13.13
N ALA A 121 -0.03 16.05 -12.65
CA ALA A 121 0.74 14.95 -13.23
C ALA A 121 -0.04 13.62 -13.22
N SER A 122 -0.80 13.33 -12.17
CA SER A 122 -1.59 12.10 -12.07
C SER A 122 -2.68 11.98 -13.15
N ARG A 123 -3.16 13.11 -13.65
CA ARG A 123 -4.15 13.16 -14.73
C ARG A 123 -3.53 13.10 -16.13
N GLY A 124 -2.25 13.41 -16.25
CA GLY A 124 -1.52 13.54 -17.51
C GLY A 124 -0.55 12.38 -17.82
N THR A 125 -0.64 11.25 -17.16
CA THR A 125 0.25 10.08 -17.36
C THR A 125 0.08 9.36 -18.71
N SER A 126 -0.22 10.08 -19.76
CA SER A 126 -0.11 9.56 -21.12
C SER A 126 1.36 9.57 -21.54
N PHE A 127 2.03 8.45 -21.42
CA PHE A 127 3.31 8.20 -22.08
C PHE A 127 3.10 8.15 -23.59
N ASN A 128 3.13 9.31 -24.25
CA ASN A 128 2.91 9.44 -25.70
C ASN A 128 4.04 8.79 -26.53
N GLY A 129 4.21 7.48 -26.39
CA GLY A 129 5.17 6.69 -27.15
C GLY A 129 6.66 6.94 -26.83
N ARG A 130 6.98 7.85 -25.91
CA ARG A 130 8.34 8.04 -25.41
C ARG A 130 8.51 7.26 -24.12
N GLN A 131 9.54 6.42 -24.05
CA GLN A 131 9.90 5.77 -22.79
C GLN A 131 10.47 6.83 -21.85
N PRO A 132 9.84 7.13 -20.72
CA PRO A 132 10.44 7.99 -19.72
C PRO A 132 11.56 7.19 -19.04
N THR A 133 12.78 7.69 -19.11
CA THR A 133 13.88 7.12 -18.34
C THR A 133 13.85 7.56 -16.89
N VAL A 134 13.28 8.74 -16.64
CA VAL A 134 13.04 9.30 -15.30
C VAL A 134 11.73 10.09 -15.35
N PRO A 135 10.85 9.96 -14.35
CA PRO A 135 9.63 10.77 -14.26
C PRO A 135 9.97 12.27 -14.16
N ALA A 136 9.15 13.10 -14.76
CA ALA A 136 9.33 14.57 -14.71
C ALA A 136 9.36 15.13 -13.27
N HIS A 137 8.76 14.39 -12.32
CA HIS A 137 8.64 14.79 -10.91
C HIS A 137 9.33 13.80 -9.97
N ASP A 138 10.44 13.19 -10.39
CA ASP A 138 11.15 12.15 -9.64
C ASP A 138 11.48 12.58 -8.19
N ALA A 139 11.98 13.80 -8.01
CA ALA A 139 12.29 14.32 -6.67
C ALA A 139 11.05 14.44 -5.75
N LEU A 140 9.89 14.80 -6.30
CA LEU A 140 8.64 14.85 -5.53
C LEU A 140 8.10 13.45 -5.25
N LEU A 141 8.23 12.53 -6.20
CA LEU A 141 7.86 11.12 -6.00
C LEU A 141 8.73 10.45 -4.94
N ALA A 142 10.04 10.73 -4.94
CA ALA A 142 10.95 10.24 -3.91
C ALA A 142 10.62 10.79 -2.52
N LYS A 143 10.20 12.07 -2.45
CA LYS A 143 9.87 12.72 -1.17
C LYS A 143 8.52 12.28 -0.59
N TYR A 144 7.53 11.97 -1.43
CA TYR A 144 6.14 11.82 -1.01
C TYR A 144 5.51 10.47 -1.32
N SER A 145 6.27 9.50 -1.87
CA SER A 145 5.74 8.17 -2.17
C SER A 145 6.78 7.06 -2.09
N HIS A 146 6.33 5.83 -2.21
CA HIS A 146 7.13 4.61 -2.26
C HIS A 146 7.92 4.45 -3.57
N TYR A 147 7.69 5.27 -4.59
CA TYR A 147 8.15 5.04 -5.96
C TYR A 147 9.68 4.84 -6.07
N ALA A 148 10.46 5.72 -5.47
CA ALA A 148 11.92 5.64 -5.54
C ALA A 148 12.43 4.39 -4.80
N LEU A 149 11.88 4.10 -3.62
CA LEU A 149 12.22 2.92 -2.84
C LEU A 149 11.99 1.63 -3.65
N TRP A 150 10.82 1.49 -4.26
CA TRP A 150 10.47 0.31 -5.03
C TRP A 150 11.29 0.18 -6.31
N ARG A 151 11.52 1.28 -7.03
CA ARG A 151 12.37 1.29 -8.23
C ARG A 151 13.81 0.87 -7.93
N ASP A 152 14.35 1.35 -6.81
CA ASP A 152 15.76 1.20 -6.47
C ASP A 152 16.04 -0.06 -5.64
N THR A 153 14.99 -0.78 -5.20
CA THR A 153 15.09 -2.06 -4.50
C THR A 153 14.93 -3.22 -5.49
N PRO A 154 16.00 -3.97 -5.79
CA PRO A 154 15.92 -5.11 -6.71
C PRO A 154 14.88 -6.14 -6.26
N PRO A 155 14.24 -6.87 -7.20
CA PRO A 155 13.33 -7.96 -6.85
C PRO A 155 14.02 -9.02 -5.98
N GLY A 156 13.25 -9.59 -5.07
CA GLY A 156 13.73 -10.56 -4.07
C GLY A 156 14.36 -9.91 -2.85
N GLY A 157 14.51 -10.71 -1.80
CA GLY A 157 15.16 -10.30 -0.55
C GLY A 157 14.21 -9.77 0.53
N SER A 158 14.80 -9.52 1.69
CA SER A 158 14.07 -9.32 2.95
C SER A 158 13.08 -8.15 2.95
N TYR A 159 13.36 -7.10 2.19
CA TYR A 159 12.42 -5.99 2.08
C TYR A 159 11.08 -6.45 1.48
N TRP A 160 11.13 -7.10 0.30
CA TRP A 160 9.93 -7.59 -0.36
C TRP A 160 9.22 -8.68 0.45
N ASP A 161 9.99 -9.56 1.08
CA ASP A 161 9.45 -10.57 1.98
C ASP A 161 8.69 -9.95 3.14
N SER A 162 9.18 -8.83 3.69
CA SER A 162 8.53 -8.18 4.83
C SER A 162 7.17 -7.57 4.52
N ILE A 163 6.93 -7.17 3.27
CA ILE A 163 5.70 -6.49 2.83
C ILE A 163 4.79 -7.38 1.97
N SER A 164 5.25 -8.56 1.54
CA SER A 164 4.47 -9.45 0.67
C SER A 164 3.59 -10.40 1.47
N PRO A 165 2.32 -10.60 1.05
CA PRO A 165 1.45 -11.61 1.65
C PRO A 165 2.04 -13.02 1.62
N ALA A 166 2.75 -13.38 0.54
CA ALA A 166 3.33 -14.71 0.34
C ALA A 166 4.18 -15.20 1.51
N SER A 167 5.02 -14.33 2.06
CA SER A 167 5.95 -14.67 3.16
C SER A 167 5.26 -14.93 4.49
N ARG A 168 4.01 -14.46 4.67
CA ARG A 168 3.26 -14.54 5.93
C ARG A 168 2.23 -15.66 5.96
N LEU A 169 1.90 -16.24 4.81
CA LEU A 169 0.80 -17.20 4.70
C LEU A 169 1.17 -18.66 4.94
N SER A 170 2.47 -18.98 4.96
CA SER A 170 2.93 -20.28 5.46
C SER A 170 2.51 -20.55 6.90
N ASP A 171 2.02 -19.53 7.57
CA ASP A 171 1.68 -19.53 8.98
C ASP A 171 0.17 -19.46 9.28
N ILE A 172 -0.70 -19.38 8.27
CA ILE A 172 -2.16 -19.27 8.45
C ILE A 172 -2.86 -20.62 8.41
#